data_9101118fe531d48537942eb72231d46d
#
_entry.id   9101118fe531d48537942eb72231d46d
#
_cell.length_a   1.000
_cell.length_b   1.000
_cell.length_c   1.000
_cell.angle_alpha   90.00
_cell.angle_beta   90.00
_cell.angle_gamma   90.00
#
_symmetry.space_group_name_H-M   'P 1'
#
loop_
_entity.id
_entity.type
_entity.pdbx_description
1 polymer ?
#
loop_
_entity_poly.entity_id
_entity_poly.type
_entity_poly.pdbx_seq_one_letter_code
_entity_poly.pdbx_strand_id
1 'polypeptide(L)'
;MEKNLERATKLAETTGGGILFITEGVFGMRGQQGKLKEVVAMKKKYNFRLLVDDAHGFGTLGKTGAGAGEEQGVQDGIDVYFSTFAKSMANIGAFVAADKEIIDYLKYNLRSQMFAKALPMIQTVGSLKRLELLRNSPEIKDKLWVNVNALQNGLKEKGFNIGDTNTCITPVYLEGSIPEAMVMVNDLRENYGIFLSIVVYPVIPKGIILLRMIPTASHTLADVEETLTAFEAIREKLENGTYKEIAEKTTVNLDA
;
A
#
# COMPACT_ATOMS: atom_id res chain seq x y z
N MET A 1 4.81 15.10 14.19
CA MET A 1 5.21 13.85 14.83
C MET A 1 5.78 14.12 16.22
N GLU A 2 6.87 14.87 16.38
CA GLU A 2 7.53 15.13 17.68
C GLU A 2 6.62 15.76 18.72
N LYS A 3 5.84 16.81 18.39
CA LYS A 3 4.83 17.41 19.29
C LYS A 3 3.83 16.40 19.88
N ASN A 4 3.47 15.36 19.10
CA ASN A 4 2.57 14.32 19.59
C ASN A 4 3.26 13.39 20.58
N LEU A 5 4.55 13.08 20.36
CA LEU A 5 5.34 12.30 21.31
C LEU A 5 5.58 13.07 22.62
N GLU A 6 5.88 14.36 22.56
CA GLU A 6 5.98 15.21 23.77
C GLU A 6 4.71 15.21 24.59
N ARG A 7 3.55 15.36 23.92
CA ARG A 7 2.23 15.31 24.60
C ARG A 7 1.94 13.93 25.17
N ALA A 8 2.27 12.85 24.42
CA ALA A 8 2.07 11.49 24.89
C ALA A 8 2.97 11.14 26.07
N THR A 9 4.21 11.64 26.10
CA THR A 9 5.15 11.46 27.21
C THR A 9 4.58 12.09 28.49
N LYS A 10 4.14 13.34 28.43
CA LYS A 10 3.52 14.02 29.59
C LYS A 10 2.28 13.27 30.10
N LEU A 11 1.48 12.72 29.17
CA LEU A 11 0.31 11.94 29.57
C LEU A 11 0.72 10.61 30.23
N ALA A 12 1.71 9.90 29.68
CA ALA A 12 2.22 8.66 30.23
C ALA A 12 2.80 8.85 31.64
N GLU A 13 3.54 9.94 31.87
CA GLU A 13 4.07 10.32 33.19
C GLU A 13 2.96 10.52 34.22
N THR A 14 1.83 11.12 33.85
CA THR A 14 0.71 11.38 34.77
C THR A 14 -0.17 10.15 35.00
N THR A 15 -0.27 9.25 34.04
CA THR A 15 -1.17 8.07 34.11
C THR A 15 -0.45 6.77 34.50
N GLY A 16 0.88 6.76 34.52
CA GLY A 16 1.68 5.53 34.67
C GLY A 16 1.59 4.59 33.46
N GLY A 17 1.09 5.08 32.32
CA GLY A 17 0.95 4.30 31.07
C GLY A 17 2.20 4.28 30.22
N GLY A 18 2.16 3.52 29.11
CA GLY A 18 3.17 3.49 28.07
C GLY A 18 2.72 4.20 26.80
N ILE A 19 3.65 4.36 25.85
CA ILE A 19 3.38 4.93 24.53
C ILE A 19 3.56 3.85 23.48
N LEU A 20 2.53 3.61 22.66
CA LEU A 20 2.59 2.82 21.46
C LEU A 20 2.50 3.75 20.24
N PHE A 21 3.58 3.84 19.48
CA PHE A 21 3.61 4.53 18.19
C PHE A 21 3.23 3.55 17.10
N ILE A 22 2.20 3.85 16.32
CA ILE A 22 1.72 3.00 15.24
C ILE A 22 1.87 3.75 13.92
N THR A 23 2.45 3.09 12.92
CA THR A 23 2.56 3.62 11.56
C THR A 23 2.54 2.49 10.52
N GLU A 24 2.31 2.85 9.27
CA GLU A 24 2.52 1.93 8.15
C GLU A 24 3.98 1.99 7.68
N GLY A 25 4.52 0.86 7.24
CA GLY A 25 5.78 0.81 6.48
C GLY A 25 5.61 1.43 5.10
N VAL A 26 4.47 1.16 4.47
CA VAL A 26 4.05 1.75 3.18
C VAL A 26 2.59 2.16 3.26
N PHE A 27 2.30 3.42 3.02
CA PHE A 27 0.93 3.95 2.95
C PHE A 27 0.25 3.49 1.66
N GLY A 28 -0.66 2.54 1.80
CA GLY A 28 -1.25 1.76 0.72
C GLY A 28 -2.02 2.54 -0.35
N MET A 29 -2.45 3.79 -0.09
CA MET A 29 -3.16 4.61 -1.07
C MET A 29 -2.22 5.49 -1.89
N ARG A 30 -1.19 6.05 -1.26
CA ARG A 30 -0.29 7.04 -1.87
C ARG A 30 1.05 6.46 -2.32
N GLY A 31 1.37 5.23 -1.93
CA GLY A 31 2.63 4.58 -2.26
C GLY A 31 3.87 5.20 -1.59
N GLN A 32 3.70 6.03 -0.58
CA GLN A 32 4.79 6.61 0.19
C GLN A 32 5.25 5.65 1.28
N GLN A 33 6.54 5.53 1.51
CA GLN A 33 7.05 4.83 2.68
C GLN A 33 6.83 5.65 3.95
N GLY A 34 6.55 4.96 5.04
CA GLY A 34 6.62 5.54 6.38
C GLY A 34 8.04 6.02 6.69
N LYS A 35 8.16 7.11 7.42
CA LYS A 35 9.46 7.68 7.83
C LYS A 35 10.06 6.90 9.00
N LEU A 36 10.33 5.60 8.80
CA LEU A 36 10.73 4.70 9.89
C LEU A 36 12.10 5.08 10.47
N LYS A 37 13.02 5.53 9.64
CA LYS A 37 14.35 5.98 10.08
C LYS A 37 14.26 7.15 11.06
N GLU A 38 13.41 8.13 10.77
CA GLU A 38 13.16 9.27 11.65
C GLU A 38 12.42 8.86 12.92
N VAL A 39 11.43 7.95 12.79
CA VAL A 39 10.68 7.45 13.97
C VAL A 39 11.61 6.68 14.91
N VAL A 40 12.42 5.76 14.39
CA VAL A 40 13.37 4.99 15.20
C VAL A 40 14.41 5.91 15.87
N ALA A 41 14.89 6.94 15.16
CA ALA A 41 15.82 7.92 15.75
C ALA A 41 15.22 8.63 16.97
N MET A 42 13.90 8.83 17.02
CA MET A 42 13.23 9.46 18.18
C MET A 42 13.21 8.59 19.43
N LYS A 43 13.45 7.28 19.33
CA LYS A 43 13.61 6.40 20.51
C LYS A 43 14.79 6.81 21.41
N LYS A 44 15.75 7.56 20.87
CA LYS A 44 16.84 8.15 21.68
C LYS A 44 16.35 9.22 22.65
N LYS A 45 15.22 9.86 22.36
CA LYS A 45 14.68 10.98 23.13
C LYS A 45 13.39 10.61 23.87
N TYR A 46 12.58 9.71 23.31
CA TYR A 46 11.27 9.34 23.83
C TYR A 46 11.19 7.84 24.05
N ASN A 47 10.58 7.45 25.19
CA ASN A 47 10.34 6.06 25.51
C ASN A 47 8.99 5.61 24.94
N PHE A 48 9.02 4.90 23.81
CA PHE A 48 7.83 4.32 23.19
C PHE A 48 8.15 2.98 22.51
N ARG A 49 7.12 2.17 22.34
CA ARG A 49 7.16 0.99 21.47
C ARG A 49 6.67 1.37 20.07
N LEU A 50 7.32 0.83 19.04
CA LEU A 50 6.98 1.06 17.64
C LEU A 50 6.32 -0.18 17.05
N LEU A 51 5.06 -0.05 16.62
CA LEU A 51 4.36 -1.01 15.79
C LEU A 51 4.35 -0.52 14.34
N VAL A 52 4.79 -1.37 13.43
CA VAL A 52 4.76 -1.10 11.99
C VAL A 52 3.84 -2.11 11.30
N ASP A 53 2.81 -1.60 10.63
CA ASP A 53 2.04 -2.36 9.63
C ASP A 53 2.77 -2.25 8.29
N ASP A 54 3.44 -3.31 7.89
CA ASP A 54 4.18 -3.37 6.64
C ASP A 54 3.52 -4.28 5.59
N ALA A 55 2.20 -4.32 5.62
CA ALA A 55 1.42 -5.15 4.71
C ALA A 55 1.68 -4.85 3.21
N HIS A 56 2.12 -3.65 2.87
CA HIS A 56 2.46 -3.25 1.51
C HIS A 56 3.96 -3.27 1.20
N GLY A 57 4.84 -3.27 2.20
CA GLY A 57 6.29 -3.30 2.01
C GLY A 57 6.87 -4.72 2.01
N PHE A 58 6.31 -5.62 2.82
CA PHE A 58 6.77 -7.01 2.89
C PHE A 58 6.69 -7.71 1.53
N GLY A 59 7.78 -8.31 1.11
CA GLY A 59 7.94 -8.97 -0.19
C GLY A 59 8.26 -8.05 -1.35
N THR A 60 8.19 -6.71 -1.18
CA THR A 60 8.42 -5.73 -2.26
C THR A 60 9.57 -4.78 -2.00
N LEU A 61 9.86 -4.46 -0.75
CA LEU A 61 10.93 -3.56 -0.31
C LEU A 61 12.03 -4.32 0.43
N GLY A 62 13.20 -3.69 0.48
CA GLY A 62 14.39 -4.25 1.10
C GLY A 62 15.13 -5.24 0.21
N LYS A 63 16.39 -5.48 0.53
CA LYS A 63 17.26 -6.38 -0.25
C LYS A 63 16.72 -7.81 -0.31
N THR A 64 16.23 -8.32 0.83
CA THR A 64 15.70 -9.68 0.93
C THR A 64 14.17 -9.74 0.81
N GLY A 65 13.50 -8.60 0.67
CA GLY A 65 12.03 -8.51 0.71
C GLY A 65 11.46 -8.47 2.13
N ALA A 66 12.28 -8.17 3.14
CA ALA A 66 11.81 -8.08 4.52
C ALA A 66 11.00 -6.80 4.82
N GLY A 67 10.90 -5.89 3.86
CA GLY A 67 9.99 -4.75 3.91
C GLY A 67 10.66 -3.40 4.18
N ALA A 68 9.84 -2.42 4.58
CA ALA A 68 10.26 -1.03 4.73
C ALA A 68 11.31 -0.82 5.84
N GLY A 69 11.29 -1.63 6.88
CA GLY A 69 12.30 -1.59 7.94
C GLY A 69 13.69 -1.97 7.43
N GLU A 70 13.79 -3.03 6.61
CA GLU A 70 15.04 -3.42 5.94
C GLU A 70 15.46 -2.37 4.93
N GLU A 71 14.54 -1.88 4.09
CA GLU A 71 14.81 -0.84 3.08
C GLU A 71 15.45 0.40 3.69
N GLN A 72 14.98 0.81 4.86
CA GLN A 72 15.49 2.00 5.55
C GLN A 72 16.64 1.70 6.55
N GLY A 73 17.05 0.43 6.69
CA GLY A 73 18.13 0.01 7.58
C GLY A 73 17.81 0.18 9.07
N VAL A 74 16.56 0.03 9.47
CA VAL A 74 16.06 0.26 10.84
C VAL A 74 15.18 -0.86 11.37
N GLN A 75 15.27 -2.05 10.78
CA GLN A 75 14.45 -3.21 11.15
C GLN A 75 14.51 -3.52 12.65
N ASP A 76 15.69 -3.48 13.24
CA ASP A 76 15.92 -3.76 14.67
C ASP A 76 15.32 -2.70 15.61
N GLY A 77 14.91 -1.55 15.07
CA GLY A 77 14.24 -0.49 15.82
C GLY A 77 12.71 -0.67 15.92
N ILE A 78 12.14 -1.68 15.25
CA ILE A 78 10.71 -1.99 15.25
C ILE A 78 10.43 -3.01 16.36
N ASP A 79 9.57 -2.65 17.33
CA ASP A 79 9.25 -3.55 18.45
C ASP A 79 8.16 -4.57 18.08
N VAL A 80 7.21 -4.18 17.22
CA VAL A 80 6.13 -5.05 16.75
C VAL A 80 6.01 -4.87 15.25
N TYR A 81 6.33 -5.91 14.50
CA TYR A 81 6.20 -5.94 13.06
C TYR A 81 4.97 -6.74 12.67
N PHE A 82 4.07 -6.13 11.93
CA PHE A 82 2.88 -6.78 11.37
C PHE A 82 2.96 -6.81 9.85
N SER A 83 2.55 -7.91 9.25
CA SER A 83 2.26 -7.98 7.81
C SER A 83 1.19 -9.01 7.50
N THR A 84 0.67 -8.95 6.28
CA THR A 84 -0.36 -9.86 5.77
C THR A 84 0.19 -10.81 4.72
N PHE A 85 -0.41 -12.00 4.64
CA PHE A 85 -0.17 -12.92 3.52
C PHE A 85 -1.04 -12.60 2.29
N ALA A 86 -1.98 -11.67 2.39
CA ALA A 86 -2.98 -11.40 1.35
C ALA A 86 -2.46 -10.54 0.18
N LYS A 87 -1.22 -10.06 0.22
CA LYS A 87 -0.62 -9.22 -0.82
C LYS A 87 0.53 -9.96 -1.52
N SER A 88 1.79 -9.64 -1.24
CA SER A 88 2.96 -10.27 -1.88
C SER A 88 3.00 -11.79 -1.77
N MET A 89 2.45 -12.34 -0.70
CA MET A 89 2.42 -13.78 -0.47
C MET A 89 1.23 -14.49 -1.14
N ALA A 90 0.29 -13.76 -1.76
CA ALA A 90 -0.90 -14.31 -2.45
C ALA A 90 -1.60 -15.44 -1.66
N ASN A 91 -1.84 -15.22 -0.34
CA ASN A 91 -2.42 -16.20 0.56
C ASN A 91 -3.37 -15.53 1.56
N ILE A 92 -4.00 -16.27 2.45
CA ILE A 92 -4.89 -15.78 3.50
C ILE A 92 -4.15 -15.77 4.83
N GLY A 93 -4.41 -14.73 5.64
CA GLY A 93 -3.89 -14.58 6.97
C GLY A 93 -2.90 -13.45 7.12
N ALA A 94 -2.30 -13.39 8.30
CA ALA A 94 -1.34 -12.37 8.68
C ALA A 94 -0.38 -12.94 9.73
N PHE A 95 0.67 -12.19 10.03
CA PHE A 95 1.58 -12.54 11.10
C PHE A 95 2.03 -11.29 11.88
N VAL A 96 2.42 -11.54 13.10
CA VAL A 96 3.09 -10.56 13.97
C VAL A 96 4.42 -11.14 14.39
N ALA A 97 5.47 -10.33 14.31
CA ALA A 97 6.80 -10.63 14.84
C ALA A 97 7.17 -9.58 15.89
N ALA A 98 7.59 -10.04 17.07
CA ALA A 98 7.98 -9.22 18.19
C ALA A 98 8.77 -10.07 19.21
N ASP A 99 9.25 -9.45 20.28
CA ASP A 99 9.84 -10.17 21.41
C ASP A 99 8.86 -11.18 22.01
N LYS A 100 9.42 -12.25 22.60
CA LYS A 100 8.65 -13.38 23.12
C LYS A 100 7.52 -12.96 24.07
N GLU A 101 7.80 -12.03 24.96
CA GLU A 101 6.84 -11.55 25.96
C GLU A 101 5.61 -10.90 25.31
N ILE A 102 5.81 -10.13 24.22
CA ILE A 102 4.73 -9.52 23.44
C ILE A 102 3.92 -10.60 22.73
N ILE A 103 4.59 -11.56 22.09
CA ILE A 103 3.92 -12.67 21.39
C ILE A 103 3.14 -13.54 22.37
N ASP A 104 3.69 -13.85 23.54
CA ASP A 104 2.97 -14.64 24.55
C ASP A 104 1.75 -13.87 25.08
N TYR A 105 1.86 -12.56 25.30
CA TYR A 105 0.70 -11.72 25.65
C TYR A 105 -0.38 -11.75 24.55
N LEU A 106 -0.01 -11.60 23.28
CA LEU A 106 -0.95 -11.58 22.17
C LEU A 106 -1.70 -12.92 22.01
N LYS A 107 -1.03 -14.06 22.22
CA LYS A 107 -1.67 -15.40 22.15
C LYS A 107 -2.89 -15.52 23.08
N TYR A 108 -2.84 -14.89 24.25
CA TYR A 108 -3.88 -15.01 25.26
C TYR A 108 -4.85 -13.82 25.33
N ASN A 109 -4.53 -12.70 24.66
CA ASN A 109 -5.32 -11.47 24.76
C ASN A 109 -5.86 -10.99 23.40
N LEU A 110 -5.29 -11.46 22.27
CA LEU A 110 -5.76 -11.04 20.96
C LEU A 110 -7.03 -11.81 20.56
N ARG A 111 -8.16 -11.11 20.53
CA ARG A 111 -9.47 -11.73 20.24
C ARG A 111 -9.52 -12.42 18.89
N SER A 112 -8.90 -11.85 17.85
CA SER A 112 -8.81 -12.47 16.52
C SER A 112 -8.00 -13.77 16.53
N GLN A 113 -7.01 -13.90 17.41
CA GLN A 113 -6.28 -15.15 17.60
C GLN A 113 -7.11 -16.20 18.32
N MET A 114 -7.86 -15.79 19.36
CA MET A 114 -8.61 -16.73 20.19
C MET A 114 -9.88 -17.23 19.52
N PHE A 115 -10.60 -16.37 18.77
CA PHE A 115 -11.95 -16.65 18.29
C PHE A 115 -12.05 -16.89 16.78
N ALA A 116 -11.05 -16.50 15.98
CA ALA A 116 -11.08 -16.64 14.52
C ALA A 116 -10.63 -18.04 14.02
N LYS A 117 -10.28 -18.95 14.91
CA LYS A 117 -9.70 -20.27 14.59
C LYS A 117 -8.26 -20.17 14.04
N ALA A 118 -7.57 -21.30 13.98
CA ALA A 118 -6.22 -21.38 13.42
C ALA A 118 -6.25 -21.31 11.89
N LEU A 119 -5.16 -20.82 11.29
CA LEU A 119 -4.97 -20.93 9.84
C LEU A 119 -5.00 -22.41 9.43
N PRO A 120 -5.73 -22.77 8.36
CA PRO A 120 -5.71 -24.11 7.81
C PRO A 120 -4.28 -24.55 7.45
N MET A 121 -3.97 -25.83 7.66
CA MET A 121 -2.65 -26.39 7.40
C MET A 121 -2.15 -26.12 5.98
N ILE A 122 -3.03 -26.22 4.99
CA ILE A 122 -2.69 -25.96 3.59
C ILE A 122 -2.22 -24.51 3.36
N GLN A 123 -2.83 -23.54 4.05
CA GLN A 123 -2.41 -22.14 3.96
C GLN A 123 -1.06 -21.92 4.64
N THR A 124 -0.82 -22.60 5.77
CA THR A 124 0.47 -22.54 6.48
C THR A 124 1.59 -23.10 5.62
N VAL A 125 1.42 -24.30 5.06
CA VAL A 125 2.40 -24.93 4.17
C VAL A 125 2.62 -24.08 2.92
N GLY A 126 1.54 -23.56 2.35
CA GLY A 126 1.61 -22.65 1.20
C GLY A 126 2.39 -21.36 1.51
N SER A 127 2.22 -20.77 2.69
CA SER A 127 2.99 -19.60 3.12
C SER A 127 4.47 -19.90 3.31
N LEU A 128 4.81 -21.05 3.89
CA LEU A 128 6.20 -21.48 4.02
C LEU A 128 6.88 -21.62 2.66
N LYS A 129 6.20 -22.24 1.69
CA LYS A 129 6.76 -22.36 0.32
C LYS A 129 6.93 -21.00 -0.37
N ARG A 130 5.98 -20.08 -0.21
CA ARG A 130 6.11 -18.72 -0.75
C ARG A 130 7.24 -17.93 -0.09
N LEU A 131 7.43 -18.10 1.22
CA LEU A 131 8.56 -17.49 1.92
C LEU A 131 9.90 -18.04 1.41
N GLU A 132 9.98 -19.35 1.16
CA GLU A 132 11.16 -19.98 0.54
C GLU A 132 11.43 -19.37 -0.86
N LEU A 133 10.40 -19.24 -1.69
CA LEU A 133 10.52 -18.61 -3.01
C LEU A 133 10.98 -17.15 -2.89
N LEU A 134 10.37 -16.36 -2.01
CA LEU A 134 10.75 -14.96 -1.81
C LEU A 134 12.22 -14.81 -1.41
N ARG A 135 12.74 -15.71 -0.58
CA ARG A 135 14.14 -15.70 -0.14
C ARG A 135 15.13 -16.15 -1.20
N ASN A 136 14.74 -17.13 -2.02
CA ASN A 136 15.64 -17.84 -2.93
C ASN A 136 15.52 -17.37 -4.39
N SER A 137 14.55 -16.50 -4.70
CA SER A 137 14.27 -16.02 -6.06
C SER A 137 14.21 -14.48 -6.11
N PRO A 138 15.33 -13.79 -5.84
CA PRO A 138 15.37 -12.32 -5.86
C PRO A 138 14.97 -11.73 -7.21
N GLU A 139 15.16 -12.48 -8.30
CA GLU A 139 14.78 -12.10 -9.66
C GLU A 139 13.29 -11.77 -9.81
N ILE A 140 12.41 -12.35 -8.98
CA ILE A 140 10.98 -12.03 -8.99
C ILE A 140 10.76 -10.58 -8.54
N LYS A 141 11.42 -10.18 -7.45
CA LYS A 141 11.35 -8.81 -6.93
C LYS A 141 12.02 -7.83 -7.91
N ASP A 142 13.15 -8.21 -8.48
CA ASP A 142 13.87 -7.37 -9.44
C ASP A 142 13.01 -7.12 -10.69
N LYS A 143 12.34 -8.15 -11.21
CA LYS A 143 11.39 -8.01 -12.32
C LYS A 143 10.20 -7.11 -11.97
N LEU A 144 9.66 -7.21 -10.73
CA LEU A 144 8.63 -6.28 -10.26
C LEU A 144 9.12 -4.84 -10.38
N TRP A 145 10.32 -4.55 -9.90
CA TRP A 145 10.86 -3.19 -9.91
C TRP A 145 11.22 -2.68 -11.32
N VAL A 146 11.57 -3.55 -12.25
CA VAL A 146 11.69 -3.18 -13.68
C VAL A 146 10.36 -2.64 -14.19
N ASN A 147 9.25 -3.34 -13.96
CA ASN A 147 7.92 -2.92 -14.39
C ASN A 147 7.44 -1.65 -13.66
N VAL A 148 7.68 -1.56 -12.35
CA VAL A 148 7.35 -0.37 -11.54
C VAL A 148 8.07 0.86 -12.07
N ASN A 149 9.37 0.77 -12.27
CA ASN A 149 10.18 1.89 -12.75
C ASN A 149 9.77 2.32 -14.17
N ALA A 150 9.54 1.38 -15.07
CA ALA A 150 9.07 1.68 -16.42
C ALA A 150 7.72 2.42 -16.40
N LEU A 151 6.75 1.92 -15.62
CA LEU A 151 5.43 2.55 -15.50
C LEU A 151 5.52 3.94 -14.88
N GLN A 152 6.23 4.09 -13.74
CA GLN A 152 6.32 5.36 -13.04
C GLN A 152 7.08 6.43 -13.85
N ASN A 153 8.17 6.04 -14.52
CA ASN A 153 8.92 6.95 -15.37
C ASN A 153 8.11 7.34 -16.60
N GLY A 154 7.49 6.39 -17.30
CA GLY A 154 6.64 6.68 -18.44
C GLY A 154 5.47 7.61 -18.11
N LEU A 155 4.80 7.40 -16.96
CA LEU A 155 3.75 8.32 -16.50
C LEU A 155 4.28 9.73 -16.24
N LYS A 156 5.45 9.87 -15.59
CA LYS A 156 6.08 11.18 -15.34
C LYS A 156 6.47 11.87 -16.65
N GLU A 157 7.07 11.15 -17.58
CA GLU A 157 7.46 11.67 -18.92
C GLU A 157 6.25 12.15 -19.70
N LYS A 158 5.10 11.48 -19.54
CA LYS A 158 3.83 11.89 -20.13
C LYS A 158 3.10 12.98 -19.31
N GLY A 159 3.72 13.52 -18.26
CA GLY A 159 3.20 14.63 -17.46
C GLY A 159 2.11 14.27 -16.46
N PHE A 160 1.94 12.98 -16.11
CA PHE A 160 1.01 12.60 -15.06
C PHE A 160 1.56 12.88 -13.67
N ASN A 161 0.69 13.36 -12.79
CA ASN A 161 1.01 13.52 -11.38
C ASN A 161 0.87 12.17 -10.66
N ILE A 162 1.97 11.58 -10.26
CA ILE A 162 2.00 10.33 -9.47
C ILE A 162 2.41 10.57 -8.01
N GLY A 163 2.44 11.84 -7.56
CA GLY A 163 2.88 12.21 -6.21
C GLY A 163 4.32 11.79 -5.91
N ASP A 164 4.61 11.62 -4.62
CA ASP A 164 5.94 11.25 -4.12
C ASP A 164 6.06 9.74 -3.85
N THR A 165 5.49 8.90 -4.72
CA THR A 165 5.58 7.45 -4.54
C THR A 165 7.03 6.97 -4.71
N ASN A 166 7.43 6.06 -3.83
CA ASN A 166 8.73 5.40 -3.84
C ASN A 166 8.60 3.89 -3.51
N THR A 167 7.46 3.31 -3.89
CA THR A 167 7.11 1.90 -3.71
C THR A 167 6.51 1.33 -4.99
N CYS A 168 6.12 0.06 -4.99
CA CYS A 168 5.44 -0.55 -6.13
C CYS A 168 4.01 -0.02 -6.37
N ILE A 169 3.45 0.75 -5.45
CA ILE A 169 2.14 1.38 -5.63
C ILE A 169 2.32 2.64 -6.46
N THR A 170 1.61 2.72 -7.56
CA THR A 170 1.67 3.86 -8.48
C THR A 170 0.32 4.58 -8.50
N PRO A 171 0.15 5.66 -7.73
CA PRO A 171 -1.04 6.51 -7.78
C PRO A 171 -0.96 7.45 -8.98
N VAL A 172 -2.08 7.71 -9.65
CA VAL A 172 -2.20 8.80 -10.61
C VAL A 172 -3.31 9.72 -10.16
N TYR A 173 -2.98 10.99 -9.94
CA TYR A 173 -3.91 12.01 -9.48
C TYR A 173 -4.48 12.76 -10.68
N LEU A 174 -5.81 12.78 -10.80
CA LEU A 174 -6.56 13.51 -11.82
C LEU A 174 -7.61 14.39 -11.14
N GLU A 175 -7.99 15.47 -11.78
CA GLU A 175 -9.13 16.29 -11.35
C GLU A 175 -10.42 15.75 -11.97
N GLY A 176 -11.49 15.70 -11.18
CA GLY A 176 -12.79 15.23 -11.66
C GLY A 176 -13.74 14.82 -10.53
N SER A 177 -14.92 14.38 -10.92
CA SER A 177 -15.98 13.93 -10.03
C SER A 177 -16.00 12.40 -9.89
N ILE A 178 -16.71 11.91 -8.89
CA ILE A 178 -16.90 10.46 -8.68
C ILE A 178 -17.61 9.82 -9.89
N PRO A 179 -18.71 10.39 -10.47
CA PRO A 179 -19.32 9.82 -11.67
C PRO A 179 -18.38 9.72 -12.87
N GLU A 180 -17.59 10.76 -13.15
CA GLU A 180 -16.57 10.72 -14.21
C GLU A 180 -15.54 9.61 -13.96
N ALA A 181 -15.09 9.47 -12.71
CA ALA A 181 -14.15 8.43 -12.32
C ALA A 181 -14.70 7.02 -12.55
N MET A 182 -15.97 6.79 -12.27
CA MET A 182 -16.63 5.49 -12.51
C MET A 182 -16.72 5.16 -14.00
N VAL A 183 -17.08 6.14 -14.83
CA VAL A 183 -17.10 5.97 -16.30
C VAL A 183 -15.69 5.69 -16.83
N MET A 184 -14.70 6.43 -16.38
CA MET A 184 -13.29 6.26 -16.77
C MET A 184 -12.75 4.86 -16.42
N VAL A 185 -13.00 4.37 -15.21
CA VAL A 185 -12.53 3.03 -14.80
C VAL A 185 -13.22 1.93 -15.62
N ASN A 186 -14.50 2.11 -15.94
CA ASN A 186 -15.20 1.19 -16.83
C ASN A 186 -14.62 1.23 -18.25
N ASP A 187 -14.31 2.41 -18.77
CA ASP A 187 -13.67 2.56 -20.09
C ASP A 187 -12.29 1.88 -20.13
N LEU A 188 -11.46 2.08 -19.10
CA LEU A 188 -10.17 1.40 -18.96
C LEU A 188 -10.31 -0.12 -19.00
N ARG A 189 -11.32 -0.64 -18.30
CA ARG A 189 -11.56 -2.08 -18.22
C ARG A 189 -12.09 -2.66 -19.54
N GLU A 190 -13.13 -2.06 -20.11
CA GLU A 190 -13.84 -2.63 -21.25
C GLU A 190 -13.10 -2.39 -22.59
N ASN A 191 -12.46 -1.24 -22.75
CA ASN A 191 -11.84 -0.85 -24.02
C ASN A 191 -10.33 -1.00 -24.06
N TYR A 192 -9.66 -1.02 -22.91
CA TYR A 192 -8.20 -1.15 -22.81
C TYR A 192 -7.73 -2.39 -22.05
N GLY A 193 -8.66 -3.18 -21.47
CA GLY A 193 -8.31 -4.38 -20.70
C GLY A 193 -7.57 -4.09 -19.38
N ILE A 194 -7.60 -2.85 -18.88
CA ILE A 194 -6.85 -2.43 -17.70
C ILE A 194 -7.75 -2.43 -16.47
N PHE A 195 -7.42 -3.30 -15.51
CA PHE A 195 -8.08 -3.35 -14.21
C PHE A 195 -7.23 -2.63 -13.16
N LEU A 196 -7.80 -1.57 -12.56
CA LEU A 196 -7.16 -0.81 -11.49
C LEU A 196 -8.17 -0.40 -10.41
N SER A 197 -7.64 0.04 -9.27
CA SER A 197 -8.47 0.54 -8.17
C SER A 197 -8.64 2.06 -8.29
N ILE A 198 -9.87 2.50 -8.07
CA ILE A 198 -10.18 3.91 -7.90
C ILE A 198 -10.24 4.26 -6.42
N VAL A 199 -9.71 5.41 -6.06
CA VAL A 199 -9.84 6.01 -4.73
C VAL A 199 -10.42 7.40 -4.87
N VAL A 200 -11.47 7.66 -4.12
CA VAL A 200 -12.22 8.92 -4.14
C VAL A 200 -12.53 9.39 -2.71
N TYR A 201 -13.19 10.55 -2.58
CA TYR A 201 -13.71 10.99 -1.28
C TYR A 201 -14.55 9.87 -0.61
N PRO A 202 -14.43 9.66 0.71
CA PRO A 202 -13.72 10.47 1.73
C PRO A 202 -12.24 10.12 1.94
N VAL A 203 -11.68 9.15 1.25
CA VAL A 203 -10.27 8.70 1.42
C VAL A 203 -9.28 9.77 0.96
N ILE A 204 -9.66 10.51 -0.08
CA ILE A 204 -8.93 11.68 -0.60
C ILE A 204 -9.87 12.89 -0.69
N PRO A 205 -9.35 14.13 -0.85
CA PRO A 205 -10.18 15.32 -0.98
C PRO A 205 -11.18 15.24 -2.14
N LYS A 206 -12.33 15.94 -1.99
CA LYS A 206 -13.31 16.08 -3.07
C LYS A 206 -12.69 16.77 -4.29
N GLY A 207 -13.13 16.36 -5.49
CA GLY A 207 -12.66 16.90 -6.76
C GLY A 207 -11.37 16.27 -7.27
N ILE A 208 -10.83 15.29 -6.54
CA ILE A 208 -9.67 14.51 -6.95
C ILE A 208 -10.10 13.07 -7.21
N ILE A 209 -9.63 12.52 -8.31
CA ILE A 209 -9.67 11.10 -8.65
C ILE A 209 -8.26 10.54 -8.47
N LEU A 210 -8.11 9.46 -7.74
CA LEU A 210 -6.84 8.76 -7.66
C LEU A 210 -7.01 7.36 -8.27
N LEU A 211 -6.36 7.14 -9.40
CA LEU A 211 -6.22 5.84 -10.01
C LEU A 211 -5.00 5.15 -9.40
N ARG A 212 -5.22 4.01 -8.73
CA ARG A 212 -4.18 3.31 -8.00
C ARG A 212 -3.81 2.03 -8.75
N MET A 213 -2.60 1.99 -9.26
CA MET A 213 -2.03 0.84 -9.95
C MET A 213 -0.99 0.13 -9.09
N ILE A 214 -0.97 -1.20 -9.20
CA ILE A 214 0.01 -2.05 -8.53
C ILE A 214 0.49 -3.08 -9.55
N PRO A 215 1.55 -2.77 -10.31
CA PRO A 215 2.15 -3.74 -11.22
C PRO A 215 2.67 -4.95 -10.45
N THR A 216 2.75 -6.06 -11.13
CA THR A 216 3.29 -7.32 -10.60
C THR A 216 4.51 -7.78 -11.38
N ALA A 217 5.24 -8.75 -10.86
CA ALA A 217 6.34 -9.38 -11.58
C ALA A 217 5.88 -10.19 -12.81
N SER A 218 4.57 -10.48 -12.92
CA SER A 218 4.01 -11.19 -14.08
C SER A 218 3.76 -10.29 -15.28
N HIS A 219 3.61 -8.98 -15.07
CA HIS A 219 3.50 -8.04 -16.18
C HIS A 219 4.78 -7.97 -17.02
N THR A 220 4.62 -7.51 -18.24
CA THR A 220 5.69 -7.27 -19.20
C THR A 220 5.85 -5.79 -19.49
N LEU A 221 6.95 -5.39 -20.13
CA LEU A 221 7.12 -4.02 -20.59
C LEU A 221 6.09 -3.64 -21.68
N ALA A 222 5.58 -4.61 -22.45
CA ALA A 222 4.49 -4.37 -23.40
C ALA A 222 3.19 -3.97 -22.66
N ASP A 223 2.84 -4.66 -21.56
CA ASP A 223 1.69 -4.27 -20.74
C ASP A 223 1.83 -2.86 -20.16
N VAL A 224 3.07 -2.46 -19.85
CA VAL A 224 3.37 -1.09 -19.39
C VAL A 224 3.12 -0.07 -20.49
N GLU A 225 3.60 -0.32 -21.71
CA GLU A 225 3.39 0.58 -22.88
C GLU A 225 1.91 0.71 -23.25
N GLU A 226 1.17 -0.40 -23.25
CA GLU A 226 -0.28 -0.39 -23.45
C GLU A 226 -0.99 0.44 -22.37
N THR A 227 -0.56 0.30 -21.11
CA THR A 227 -1.10 1.09 -19.99
C THR A 227 -0.81 2.58 -20.18
N LEU A 228 0.41 2.96 -20.55
CA LEU A 228 0.78 4.35 -20.78
C LEU A 228 -0.03 4.98 -21.93
N THR A 229 -0.26 4.23 -23.00
CA THR A 229 -1.09 4.66 -24.13
C THR A 229 -2.55 4.86 -23.72
N ALA A 230 -3.10 3.92 -22.95
CA ALA A 230 -4.46 4.05 -22.43
C ALA A 230 -4.62 5.28 -21.51
N PHE A 231 -3.61 5.56 -20.69
CA PHE A 231 -3.64 6.72 -19.79
C PHE A 231 -3.64 8.06 -20.54
N GLU A 232 -2.96 8.18 -21.67
CA GLU A 232 -3.07 9.37 -22.54
C GLU A 232 -4.47 9.52 -23.10
N ALA A 233 -5.06 8.43 -23.58
CA ALA A 233 -6.41 8.44 -24.15
C ALA A 233 -7.49 8.79 -23.10
N ILE A 234 -7.41 8.25 -21.87
CA ILE A 234 -8.39 8.60 -20.82
C ILE A 234 -8.22 10.04 -20.33
N ARG A 235 -6.99 10.57 -20.30
CA ARG A 235 -6.76 11.98 -19.98
C ARG A 235 -7.42 12.89 -21.00
N GLU A 236 -7.24 12.64 -22.29
CA GLU A 236 -7.89 13.40 -23.36
C GLU A 236 -9.41 13.38 -23.23
N LYS A 237 -10.00 12.19 -22.98
CA LYS A 237 -11.45 12.04 -22.76
C LYS A 237 -11.95 12.75 -21.50
N LEU A 238 -11.13 12.83 -20.45
CA LEU A 238 -11.46 13.57 -19.23
C LEU A 238 -11.42 15.09 -19.49
N GLU A 239 -10.35 15.57 -20.09
CA GLU A 239 -10.12 17.00 -20.36
C GLU A 239 -11.14 17.59 -21.35
N ASN A 240 -11.55 16.82 -22.36
CA ASN A 240 -12.58 17.25 -23.32
C ASN A 240 -14.03 17.08 -22.85
N GLY A 241 -14.23 16.58 -21.63
CA GLY A 241 -15.56 16.41 -21.01
C GLY A 241 -16.34 15.18 -21.42
N THR A 242 -15.79 14.27 -22.20
CA THR A 242 -16.47 13.02 -22.65
C THR A 242 -17.04 12.23 -21.48
N TYR A 243 -16.25 12.04 -20.41
CA TYR A 243 -16.72 11.28 -19.24
C TYR A 243 -17.81 11.99 -18.45
N LYS A 244 -17.79 13.34 -18.42
CA LYS A 244 -18.84 14.14 -17.81
C LYS A 244 -20.17 13.96 -18.53
N GLU A 245 -20.16 14.07 -19.87
CA GLU A 245 -21.38 13.87 -20.68
C GLU A 245 -21.99 12.46 -20.51
N ILE A 246 -21.14 11.41 -20.46
CA ILE A 246 -21.60 10.03 -20.26
C ILE A 246 -22.21 9.88 -18.86
N ALA A 247 -21.53 10.42 -17.84
CA ALA A 247 -21.99 10.36 -16.45
C ALA A 247 -23.36 11.03 -16.27
N GLU A 248 -23.55 12.23 -16.84
CA GLU A 248 -24.81 12.97 -16.80
C GLU A 248 -25.96 12.18 -17.46
N LYS A 249 -25.73 11.59 -18.64
CA LYS A 249 -26.72 10.76 -19.35
C LYS A 249 -27.11 9.50 -18.55
N THR A 250 -26.14 8.90 -17.84
CA THR A 250 -26.37 7.69 -17.05
C THR A 250 -27.21 7.99 -15.80
N THR A 251 -26.98 9.14 -15.15
CA THR A 251 -27.72 9.56 -13.94
C THR A 251 -29.18 9.85 -14.26
N VAL A 252 -29.48 10.50 -15.38
CA VAL A 252 -30.86 10.80 -15.83
C VAL A 252 -31.66 9.51 -16.07
N ASN A 253 -31.04 8.42 -16.51
CA ASN A 253 -31.70 7.14 -16.74
C ASN A 253 -31.98 6.33 -15.47
N LEU A 254 -31.40 6.67 -14.34
CA LEU A 254 -31.65 6.02 -13.05
C LEU A 254 -32.80 6.69 -12.26
N ASP A 255 -33.12 7.93 -12.61
CA ASP A 255 -34.23 8.69 -12.00
C ASP A 255 -35.53 8.62 -12.79
N ALA A 256 -35.56 7.89 -13.90
CA ALA A 256 -36.74 7.65 -14.77
C ALA A 256 -37.30 6.24 -14.59
#